data_8f8f87f94a50451fabf430fdf8978f2c
#
_entry.id   8f8f87f94a50451fabf430fdf8978f2c
#
_cell.length_a   1.000
_cell.length_b   1.000
_cell.length_c   1.000
_cell.angle_alpha   90.00
_cell.angle_beta   90.00
_cell.angle_gamma   90.00
#
_symmetry.space_group_name_H-M   'P 1'
#
loop_
_entity.id
_entity.type
_entity.pdbx_description
1 polymer ?
#
loop_
_entity_poly.entity_id
_entity_poly.type
_entity_poly.pdbx_seq_one_letter_code
_entity_poly.pdbx_strand_id
1 'polypeptide(L)'
;MDHTSKTKGPLLPNFLSTLPHRLITQPNQSSSPFHDFTSTPPSPASLHFNSPIFTPTMTTCISLLLITLLISASVAASSDDSFRGAVFGVNSKFSGKERSLSLFKAHDNLRHLQILASGVDLPLGGTGRPDAVGLYYAKIGIGTPPKEYYVQVDTGSDIMWINCIQCRECPKRGYHGLELTLYDPEDSFTWKPVTCASEFCAEINGGAVTGCKPNASCLYTETYGDGSYSIGYFVMDVVQYDSVSGDLETKLANGSVIFGCGARQSGNLGTSEEALDGILGFGKSNSSIISQLASSGKVKKMFAHCLDGDNGGGIFAIGHVVQPKVNSTPLIPDEPHYSANVMKIEVGTQFLNLSTSTHGPGDKRRTIIDSGTTLAYLPDAIYKPMVNEIVAGQPDLRLRTLHDQYTCFKYSGSVDDAFPAVTFYFENSLSLKVYPHDYLFAFEDFLCFGWQNNGLDSLSTTDTILLGDLVLSNKLVLYDLENQTIGWTEYNCSSTIKLRDEITGSVHLVGPHSIPSGGRRMSSRYLISFLLITALLHHMIS
;
A
#
# COMPACT_ATOMS: atom_id res chain seq x y z
N MET A 1 -64.38 -14.12 16.40
CA MET A 1 -64.20 -13.74 17.80
C MET A 1 -62.86 -13.05 17.91
N ASP A 2 -63.00 -11.75 18.06
CA ASP A 2 -61.91 -10.79 18.24
C ASP A 2 -61.02 -11.09 19.42
N HIS A 3 -59.75 -10.76 19.31
CA HIS A 3 -59.02 -9.98 20.30
C HIS A 3 -57.73 -9.41 19.73
N THR A 4 -57.82 -8.11 19.40
CA THR A 4 -56.71 -7.19 19.21
C THR A 4 -56.03 -6.86 20.54
N SER A 5 -54.71 -6.94 20.62
CA SER A 5 -53.91 -6.30 21.66
C SER A 5 -52.76 -5.52 21.07
N LYS A 6 -52.91 -4.20 21.02
CA LYS A 6 -51.84 -3.21 20.77
C LYS A 6 -51.06 -3.02 22.04
N THR A 7 -49.74 -3.24 22.03
CA THR A 7 -48.84 -2.73 23.04
C THR A 7 -47.94 -1.64 22.45
N LYS A 8 -48.05 -0.46 23.06
CA LYS A 8 -47.25 0.74 22.79
C LYS A 8 -45.83 0.54 23.32
N GLY A 9 -44.81 0.87 22.50
CA GLY A 9 -43.43 1.02 22.93
C GLY A 9 -43.21 2.39 23.64
N PRO A 10 -42.24 2.50 24.50
CA PRO A 10 -41.98 3.73 25.23
C PRO A 10 -41.12 4.72 24.43
N LEU A 11 -41.50 5.99 24.60
CA LEU A 11 -40.86 7.20 24.09
C LEU A 11 -39.46 7.40 24.70
N LEU A 12 -38.49 7.77 23.86
CA LEU A 12 -37.20 8.32 24.24
C LEU A 12 -37.36 9.73 24.84
N PRO A 13 -36.70 10.09 25.93
CA PRO A 13 -36.59 11.48 26.34
C PRO A 13 -35.40 12.18 25.72
N ASN A 14 -35.68 13.37 25.18
CA ASN A 14 -34.70 14.39 24.84
C ASN A 14 -33.86 14.79 26.04
N PHE A 15 -32.52 14.75 25.93
CA PHE A 15 -31.63 15.50 26.82
C PHE A 15 -30.80 16.49 26.01
N LEU A 16 -31.30 17.72 25.97
CA LEU A 16 -30.49 18.93 25.81
C LEU A 16 -30.12 19.37 27.24
N SER A 17 -28.84 19.51 27.55
CA SER A 17 -28.38 20.59 28.42
C SER A 17 -26.86 20.55 28.67
N THR A 18 -26.21 21.65 28.27
CA THR A 18 -25.27 22.49 29.05
C THR A 18 -23.89 21.90 29.36
N LEU A 19 -22.92 22.38 28.56
CA LEU A 19 -21.50 22.45 28.90
C LEU A 19 -21.25 23.55 29.95
N PRO A 20 -20.42 23.34 30.97
CA PRO A 20 -19.85 24.42 31.73
C PRO A 20 -18.49 24.84 31.15
N HIS A 21 -18.36 26.12 30.84
CA HIS A 21 -17.10 26.82 30.64
C HIS A 21 -16.16 26.63 31.84
N ARG A 22 -14.97 26.11 31.63
CA ARG A 22 -13.84 26.29 32.54
C ARG A 22 -12.81 27.20 31.88
N LEU A 23 -12.64 28.35 32.49
CA LEU A 23 -11.52 29.27 32.31
C LEU A 23 -10.19 28.55 32.60
N ILE A 24 -9.28 28.56 31.66
CA ILE A 24 -7.88 28.20 31.88
C ILE A 24 -7.09 29.50 31.92
N THR A 25 -6.63 29.84 33.12
CA THR A 25 -5.68 30.91 33.43
C THR A 25 -4.30 30.56 32.85
N GLN A 26 -3.73 31.49 32.10
CA GLN A 26 -2.34 31.48 31.68
C GLN A 26 -1.40 31.64 32.88
N PRO A 27 -0.25 30.96 32.90
CA PRO A 27 0.85 31.35 33.81
C PRO A 27 1.81 32.33 33.12
N ASN A 28 2.22 33.30 33.94
CA ASN A 28 3.09 34.41 33.70
C ASN A 28 4.41 34.09 32.98
N GLN A 29 4.78 35.00 32.09
CA GLN A 29 6.14 35.21 31.60
C GLN A 29 7.06 35.69 32.72
N SER A 30 8.17 35.01 32.94
CA SER A 30 9.32 35.55 33.67
C SER A 30 10.41 35.92 32.68
N SER A 31 10.72 37.18 32.65
CA SER A 31 11.81 37.85 31.96
C SER A 31 13.15 37.47 32.55
N SER A 32 14.15 37.20 31.71
CA SER A 32 15.57 37.40 32.04
C SER A 32 16.37 37.77 30.79
N PRO A 33 17.55 38.41 30.94
CA PRO A 33 17.94 39.55 30.13
C PRO A 33 18.84 39.23 28.95
N PHE A 34 18.74 40.09 27.94
CA PHE A 34 19.62 40.21 26.78
C PHE A 34 21.11 40.37 27.18
N HIS A 35 21.98 39.57 26.57
CA HIS A 35 23.37 39.92 26.35
C HIS A 35 23.61 40.09 24.86
N ASP A 36 23.86 41.35 24.49
CA ASP A 36 24.41 41.76 23.21
C ASP A 36 25.79 41.14 22.99
N PHE A 37 25.96 40.41 21.91
CA PHE A 37 27.29 40.21 21.29
C PHE A 37 27.18 40.60 19.82
N THR A 38 27.60 41.84 19.56
CA THR A 38 28.00 42.29 18.24
C THR A 38 29.36 41.68 17.88
N SER A 39 29.40 40.82 16.87
CA SER A 39 30.65 40.45 16.20
C SER A 39 30.46 40.63 14.70
N THR A 40 31.16 41.62 14.19
CA THR A 40 31.40 41.91 12.78
C THR A 40 32.08 40.73 12.07
N PRO A 41 31.74 40.41 10.82
CA PRO A 41 32.43 39.40 10.03
C PRO A 41 33.78 39.95 9.51
N PRO A 42 34.81 39.12 9.46
CA PRO A 42 36.09 39.52 8.86
C PRO A 42 36.00 39.53 7.33
N SER A 43 36.63 40.52 6.75
CA SER A 43 36.87 40.76 5.34
C SER A 43 37.61 39.60 4.66
N PRO A 44 37.26 39.20 3.41
CA PRO A 44 37.97 38.11 2.73
C PRO A 44 39.36 38.56 2.26
N ALA A 45 40.39 37.83 2.69
CA ALA A 45 41.74 37.96 2.19
C ALA A 45 41.82 37.59 0.70
N SER A 46 42.36 38.50 -0.09
CA SER A 46 42.64 38.33 -1.51
C SER A 46 43.82 37.35 -1.68
N LEU A 47 43.52 36.15 -2.12
CA LEU A 47 44.51 35.21 -2.64
C LEU A 47 44.74 35.50 -4.13
N HIS A 48 45.85 36.09 -4.46
CA HIS A 48 46.40 36.17 -5.81
C HIS A 48 46.79 34.76 -6.29
N PHE A 49 45.97 34.16 -7.13
CA PHE A 49 46.38 33.01 -7.95
C PHE A 49 46.95 33.54 -9.26
N ASN A 50 48.26 33.43 -9.44
CA ASN A 50 48.92 33.54 -10.74
C ASN A 50 48.57 32.27 -11.53
N SER A 51 47.63 32.35 -12.44
CA SER A 51 47.40 31.31 -13.44
C SER A 51 48.23 31.60 -14.69
N PRO A 52 48.97 30.62 -15.23
CA PRO A 52 49.57 30.77 -16.54
C PRO A 52 48.48 30.85 -17.61
N ILE A 53 48.55 31.88 -18.42
CA ILE A 53 47.71 32.07 -19.60
C ILE A 53 48.09 31.00 -20.63
N PHE A 54 47.31 29.92 -20.72
CA PHE A 54 47.36 29.00 -21.84
C PHE A 54 46.65 29.61 -23.03
N THR A 55 47.41 30.03 -24.02
CA THR A 55 46.85 30.37 -25.34
C THR A 55 46.46 29.08 -26.05
N PRO A 56 45.19 28.88 -26.43
CA PRO A 56 44.80 27.69 -27.16
C PRO A 56 45.46 27.68 -28.54
N THR A 57 46.05 26.55 -28.90
CA THR A 57 46.63 26.36 -30.21
C THR A 57 45.51 26.36 -31.26
N MET A 58 45.87 26.86 -32.48
CA MET A 58 44.93 27.03 -33.62
C MET A 58 44.16 25.74 -33.95
N THR A 59 44.67 24.56 -33.64
CA THR A 59 44.09 23.24 -33.84
C THR A 59 42.89 22.98 -32.93
N THR A 60 42.91 23.46 -31.65
CA THR A 60 41.79 23.28 -30.72
C THR A 60 40.61 24.18 -31.05
N CYS A 61 40.84 25.36 -31.62
CA CYS A 61 39.75 26.24 -32.08
C CYS A 61 39.04 25.65 -33.31
N ILE A 62 39.76 25.01 -34.23
CA ILE A 62 39.19 24.40 -35.42
C ILE A 62 38.32 23.16 -35.05
N SER A 63 38.77 22.33 -34.09
CA SER A 63 38.02 21.19 -33.61
C SER A 63 36.70 21.60 -32.89
N LEU A 64 36.72 22.66 -32.08
CA LEU A 64 35.51 23.19 -31.44
C LEU A 64 34.54 23.82 -32.44
N LEU A 65 35.03 24.49 -33.48
CA LEU A 65 34.20 25.06 -34.54
C LEU A 65 33.58 23.96 -35.40
N LEU A 66 34.29 22.86 -35.67
CA LEU A 66 33.73 21.71 -36.41
C LEU A 66 32.67 20.96 -35.60
N ILE A 67 32.83 20.82 -34.29
CA ILE A 67 31.82 20.21 -33.41
C ILE A 67 30.57 21.08 -33.30
N THR A 68 30.70 22.41 -33.20
CA THR A 68 29.55 23.33 -33.18
C THR A 68 28.84 23.37 -34.55
N LEU A 69 29.55 23.26 -35.67
CA LEU A 69 28.96 23.14 -37.01
C LEU A 69 28.24 21.82 -37.23
N LEU A 70 28.72 20.71 -36.68
CA LEU A 70 28.05 19.41 -36.74
C LEU A 70 26.79 19.36 -35.88
N ILE A 71 26.79 20.02 -34.71
CA ILE A 71 25.61 20.14 -33.85
C ILE A 71 24.57 21.08 -34.49
N SER A 72 24.97 22.18 -35.12
CA SER A 72 24.04 23.06 -35.83
C SER A 72 23.47 22.43 -37.12
N ALA A 73 24.22 21.58 -37.79
CA ALA A 73 23.71 20.85 -38.94
C ALA A 73 22.68 19.76 -38.56
N SER A 74 22.83 19.14 -37.40
CA SER A 74 21.86 18.16 -36.90
C SER A 74 20.58 18.81 -36.34
N VAL A 75 20.60 20.10 -35.94
CA VAL A 75 19.41 20.83 -35.50
C VAL A 75 18.66 21.47 -36.68
N ALA A 76 19.36 21.79 -37.79
CA ALA A 76 18.71 22.35 -38.98
C ALA A 76 18.02 21.32 -39.88
N ALA A 77 18.19 20.00 -39.63
CA ALA A 77 17.57 18.92 -40.41
C ALA A 77 16.21 18.43 -39.83
N SER A 78 15.64 19.10 -38.83
CA SER A 78 14.38 18.69 -38.20
C SER A 78 13.26 19.74 -38.27
N SER A 79 13.24 20.55 -39.30
CA SER A 79 12.11 21.49 -39.54
C SER A 79 11.64 21.37 -40.99
N ASP A 80 11.17 20.17 -41.36
CA ASP A 80 10.25 19.97 -42.46
C ASP A 80 9.11 19.05 -41.98
N ASP A 81 8.29 19.57 -41.07
CA ASP A 81 6.98 19.04 -40.74
C ASP A 81 6.01 19.34 -41.87
N SER A 82 6.26 18.73 -43.02
CA SER A 82 5.18 18.48 -43.95
C SER A 82 4.35 17.34 -43.32
N PHE A 83 3.19 17.67 -42.79
CA PHE A 83 2.13 16.74 -42.37
C PHE A 83 1.83 15.81 -43.57
N ARG A 84 2.61 14.77 -43.74
CA ARG A 84 2.26 13.64 -44.62
C ARG A 84 1.22 12.85 -43.89
N GLY A 85 -0.05 13.16 -44.16
CA GLY A 85 -1.16 12.33 -43.73
C GLY A 85 -0.86 10.86 -44.11
N ALA A 86 -0.68 10.00 -43.09
CA ALA A 86 -0.54 8.57 -43.34
C ALA A 86 -1.92 8.04 -43.72
N VAL A 87 -2.08 7.59 -44.96
CA VAL A 87 -3.28 6.89 -45.42
C VAL A 87 -3.10 5.42 -45.08
N PHE A 88 -3.83 4.95 -44.08
CA PHE A 88 -3.90 3.53 -43.76
C PHE A 88 -5.02 2.88 -44.54
N GLY A 89 -4.71 1.83 -45.30
CA GLY A 89 -5.73 0.98 -45.91
C GLY A 89 -6.49 0.22 -44.84
N VAL A 90 -7.75 0.56 -44.62
CA VAL A 90 -8.62 -0.15 -43.68
C VAL A 90 -9.32 -1.27 -44.40
N ASN A 91 -8.95 -2.53 -44.10
CA ASN A 91 -9.63 -3.72 -44.60
C ASN A 91 -10.57 -4.27 -43.55
N SER A 92 -11.83 -4.53 -43.89
CA SER A 92 -12.76 -5.23 -43.02
C SER A 92 -12.35 -6.69 -42.85
N LYS A 93 -12.15 -7.13 -41.61
CA LYS A 93 -11.83 -8.54 -41.28
C LYS A 93 -12.89 -9.55 -41.78
N PHE A 94 -14.12 -9.08 -41.99
CA PHE A 94 -15.26 -9.88 -42.41
C PHE A 94 -15.67 -9.58 -43.86
N SER A 95 -14.83 -8.92 -44.64
CA SER A 95 -15.06 -8.66 -46.07
C SER A 95 -15.14 -9.98 -46.84
N GLY A 96 -16.22 -10.21 -47.56
CA GLY A 96 -16.43 -11.43 -48.38
C GLY A 96 -16.93 -12.67 -47.62
N LYS A 97 -17.23 -12.59 -46.33
CA LYS A 97 -17.83 -13.68 -45.55
C LYS A 97 -19.30 -13.40 -45.19
N GLU A 98 -20.11 -14.46 -45.06
CA GLU A 98 -21.47 -14.34 -44.57
C GLU A 98 -21.48 -13.63 -43.21
N ARG A 99 -22.25 -12.56 -43.10
CA ARG A 99 -22.38 -11.74 -41.91
C ARG A 99 -23.34 -12.39 -40.93
N SER A 100 -22.84 -13.22 -40.02
CA SER A 100 -23.65 -13.77 -38.95
C SER A 100 -23.39 -13.05 -37.62
N LEU A 101 -24.44 -12.72 -36.86
CA LEU A 101 -24.34 -12.14 -35.53
C LEU A 101 -23.55 -13.03 -34.56
N SER A 102 -23.63 -14.35 -34.73
CA SER A 102 -22.86 -15.32 -33.95
C SER A 102 -21.35 -15.22 -34.21
N LEU A 103 -20.94 -14.91 -35.45
CA LEU A 103 -19.52 -14.73 -35.81
C LEU A 103 -18.94 -13.44 -35.18
N PHE A 104 -19.73 -12.36 -35.18
CA PHE A 104 -19.33 -11.11 -34.51
C PHE A 104 -19.25 -11.31 -33.00
N LYS A 105 -20.25 -11.96 -32.40
CA LYS A 105 -20.26 -12.26 -30.97
C LYS A 105 -19.12 -13.18 -30.57
N ALA A 106 -18.79 -14.19 -31.37
CA ALA A 106 -17.65 -15.06 -31.14
C ALA A 106 -16.31 -14.30 -31.24
N HIS A 107 -16.19 -13.38 -32.20
CA HIS A 107 -15.00 -12.52 -32.34
C HIS A 107 -14.86 -11.56 -31.17
N ASP A 108 -15.96 -10.96 -30.73
CA ASP A 108 -15.95 -10.04 -29.58
C ASP A 108 -15.67 -10.81 -28.28
N ASN A 109 -16.25 -11.98 -28.10
CA ASN A 109 -15.94 -12.86 -26.97
C ASN A 109 -14.45 -13.26 -26.94
N LEU A 110 -13.84 -13.62 -28.08
CA LEU A 110 -12.41 -13.89 -28.15
C LEU A 110 -11.57 -12.66 -27.82
N ARG A 111 -12.02 -11.48 -28.21
CA ARG A 111 -11.38 -10.22 -27.91
C ARG A 111 -11.51 -9.84 -26.42
N HIS A 112 -12.68 -10.10 -25.85
CA HIS A 112 -12.92 -9.98 -24.41
C HIS A 112 -12.12 -11.01 -23.61
N LEU A 113 -12.02 -12.26 -24.09
CA LEU A 113 -11.17 -13.29 -23.50
C LEU A 113 -9.68 -12.91 -23.54
N GLN A 114 -9.22 -12.19 -24.57
CA GLN A 114 -7.84 -11.67 -24.64
C GLN A 114 -7.56 -10.51 -23.66
N ILE A 115 -8.58 -9.91 -23.08
CA ILE A 115 -8.48 -8.87 -22.04
C ILE A 115 -8.51 -9.51 -20.64
N LEU A 116 -9.08 -10.70 -20.50
CA LEU A 116 -9.21 -11.45 -19.26
C LEU A 116 -7.92 -12.21 -18.94
N ALA A 117 -7.25 -11.77 -17.88
CA ALA A 117 -6.40 -12.61 -17.05
C ALA A 117 -4.96 -12.92 -17.49
N SER A 118 -4.23 -11.92 -17.92
CA SER A 118 -2.80 -11.93 -17.61
C SER A 118 -2.64 -11.58 -16.13
N GLY A 119 -1.78 -12.29 -15.39
CA GLY A 119 -1.46 -11.91 -14.02
C GLY A 119 -0.91 -10.48 -13.97
N VAL A 120 -1.07 -9.80 -12.84
CA VAL A 120 -0.46 -8.49 -12.58
C VAL A 120 0.66 -8.68 -11.58
N ASP A 121 1.75 -7.99 -11.79
CA ASP A 121 2.91 -7.92 -10.91
C ASP A 121 3.07 -6.47 -10.44
N LEU A 122 2.83 -6.21 -9.14
CA LEU A 122 2.96 -4.88 -8.57
C LEU A 122 4.31 -4.76 -7.85
N PRO A 123 5.20 -3.85 -8.29
CA PRO A 123 6.44 -3.60 -7.57
C PRO A 123 6.19 -3.17 -6.13
N LEU A 124 6.78 -3.91 -5.18
CA LEU A 124 6.69 -3.67 -3.75
C LEU A 124 7.94 -3.00 -3.19
N GLY A 125 7.74 -2.15 -2.18
CA GLY A 125 8.76 -1.59 -1.31
C GLY A 125 8.27 -1.55 0.13
N GLY A 126 9.11 -1.05 1.05
CA GLY A 126 8.79 -0.97 2.47
C GLY A 126 9.17 -2.22 3.26
N THR A 127 8.84 -2.24 4.53
CA THR A 127 9.07 -3.38 5.43
C THR A 127 8.05 -3.34 6.58
N GLY A 128 7.56 -4.50 7.00
CA GLY A 128 6.65 -4.64 8.16
C GLY A 128 7.34 -4.49 9.52
N ARG A 129 8.63 -4.16 9.58
CA ARG A 129 9.36 -3.99 10.83
C ARG A 129 8.93 -2.69 11.53
N PRO A 130 8.45 -2.76 12.80
CA PRO A 130 8.00 -1.58 13.54
C PRO A 130 9.11 -0.58 13.89
N ASP A 131 10.37 -1.03 13.89
CA ASP A 131 11.57 -0.20 14.10
C ASP A 131 12.05 0.51 12.82
N ALA A 132 11.36 0.30 11.70
CA ALA A 132 11.60 0.93 10.42
C ALA A 132 10.35 1.69 9.95
N VAL A 133 9.73 1.34 8.81
CA VAL A 133 8.53 2.01 8.31
C VAL A 133 7.24 1.34 8.76
N GLY A 134 7.28 0.05 9.04
CA GLY A 134 6.12 -0.70 9.53
C GLY A 134 4.99 -0.87 8.51
N LEU A 135 5.26 -0.71 7.21
CA LEU A 135 4.27 -0.88 6.14
C LEU A 135 4.92 -1.27 4.81
N TYR A 136 4.09 -1.83 3.91
CA TYR A 136 4.48 -2.11 2.53
C TYR A 136 3.71 -1.24 1.55
N TYR A 137 4.35 -0.87 0.45
CA TYR A 137 3.76 0.00 -0.56
C TYR A 137 4.07 -0.50 -1.98
N ALA A 138 3.16 -0.21 -2.89
CA ALA A 138 3.33 -0.46 -4.32
C ALA A 138 3.54 0.86 -5.07
N LYS A 139 4.16 0.75 -6.25
CA LYS A 139 4.28 1.84 -7.21
C LYS A 139 3.31 1.63 -8.35
N ILE A 140 2.45 2.62 -8.60
CA ILE A 140 1.45 2.60 -9.69
C ILE A 140 1.51 3.89 -10.50
N GLY A 141 1.06 3.83 -11.75
CA GLY A 141 0.87 5.03 -12.58
C GLY A 141 -0.60 5.45 -12.60
N ILE A 142 -0.90 6.76 -12.52
CA ILE A 142 -2.28 7.26 -12.61
C ILE A 142 -2.33 8.42 -13.58
N GLY A 143 -3.40 8.46 -14.39
CA GLY A 143 -3.71 9.51 -15.33
C GLY A 143 -3.14 9.33 -16.72
N THR A 144 -3.39 10.31 -17.59
CA THR A 144 -2.88 10.38 -18.96
C THR A 144 -2.42 11.80 -19.27
N PRO A 145 -1.09 12.06 -19.37
CA PRO A 145 0.00 11.12 -19.20
C PRO A 145 0.12 10.62 -17.75
N PRO A 146 0.65 9.40 -17.53
CA PRO A 146 0.73 8.82 -16.19
C PRO A 146 1.78 9.53 -15.33
N LYS A 147 1.43 9.76 -14.07
CA LYS A 147 2.37 10.11 -13.00
C LYS A 147 2.53 8.92 -12.06
N GLU A 148 3.72 8.75 -11.48
CA GLU A 148 4.01 7.67 -10.53
C GLU A 148 3.56 8.07 -9.12
N TYR A 149 2.93 7.14 -8.40
CA TYR A 149 2.47 7.26 -7.02
C TYR A 149 2.90 6.05 -6.20
N TYR A 150 3.26 6.30 -4.96
CA TYR A 150 3.59 5.28 -3.98
C TYR A 150 2.43 5.15 -3.00
N VAL A 151 1.82 3.98 -2.95
CA VAL A 151 0.58 3.73 -2.22
C VAL A 151 0.72 2.53 -1.28
N GLN A 152 0.30 2.67 -0.03
CA GLN A 152 0.29 1.56 0.91
C GLN A 152 -0.64 0.46 0.41
N VAL A 153 -0.18 -0.78 0.44
CA VAL A 153 -1.01 -1.95 0.13
C VAL A 153 -1.79 -2.32 1.38
N ASP A 154 -3.11 -2.25 1.31
CA ASP A 154 -3.98 -2.41 2.46
C ASP A 154 -5.11 -3.39 2.16
N THR A 155 -5.07 -4.57 2.78
CA THR A 155 -6.14 -5.58 2.67
C THR A 155 -7.24 -5.37 3.72
N GLY A 156 -7.04 -4.47 4.66
CA GLY A 156 -8.00 -4.10 5.70
C GLY A 156 -8.99 -3.02 5.28
N SER A 157 -8.72 -2.28 4.19
CA SER A 157 -9.65 -1.27 3.66
C SER A 157 -10.00 -1.53 2.19
N ASP A 158 -11.13 -0.93 1.76
CA ASP A 158 -11.66 -1.17 0.42
C ASP A 158 -11.28 -0.08 -0.58
N ILE A 159 -11.19 1.17 -0.14
CA ILE A 159 -11.09 2.31 -1.03
C ILE A 159 -9.63 2.58 -1.38
N MET A 160 -9.33 2.65 -2.68
CA MET A 160 -8.10 3.30 -3.12
C MET A 160 -8.30 4.82 -3.05
N TRP A 161 -7.33 5.57 -2.51
CA TRP A 161 -7.32 7.03 -2.57
C TRP A 161 -5.90 7.58 -2.68
N ILE A 162 -5.80 8.77 -3.28
CA ILE A 162 -4.54 9.51 -3.48
C ILE A 162 -4.75 10.95 -3.01
N ASN A 163 -3.73 11.56 -2.40
CA ASN A 163 -3.74 12.97 -2.04
C ASN A 163 -3.82 13.86 -3.29
N CYS A 164 -4.83 14.72 -3.33
CA CYS A 164 -5.06 15.61 -4.47
C CYS A 164 -4.49 17.01 -4.25
N ILE A 165 -4.35 17.79 -5.33
CA ILE A 165 -3.73 19.12 -5.29
C ILE A 165 -4.43 20.09 -4.33
N GLN A 166 -5.75 19.93 -4.10
CA GLN A 166 -6.51 20.75 -3.15
C GLN A 166 -6.40 20.27 -1.71
N CYS A 167 -5.59 19.22 -1.43
CA CYS A 167 -5.52 18.61 -0.12
C CYS A 167 -5.03 19.58 0.94
N ARG A 168 -5.76 19.59 2.06
CA ARG A 168 -5.39 20.31 3.28
C ARG A 168 -4.90 19.32 4.32
N GLU A 169 -3.88 19.73 5.08
CA GLU A 169 -3.29 18.88 6.11
C GLU A 169 -2.69 17.57 5.54
N CYS A 170 -2.22 17.63 4.28
CA CYS A 170 -1.55 16.51 3.63
C CYS A 170 -0.03 16.63 3.76
N PRO A 171 0.66 15.49 3.94
CA PRO A 171 2.10 15.49 4.05
C PRO A 171 2.74 15.93 2.73
N LYS A 172 3.84 16.68 2.82
CA LYS A 172 4.60 17.14 1.64
C LYS A 172 5.81 16.27 1.37
N ARG A 173 6.25 15.55 2.37
CA ARG A 173 7.35 14.58 2.30
C ARG A 173 6.89 13.32 2.99
N GLY A 174 7.30 12.21 2.45
CA GLY A 174 6.98 10.90 2.97
C GLY A 174 8.23 10.13 3.37
N TYR A 175 8.06 8.83 3.43
CA TYR A 175 9.06 7.85 3.83
C TYR A 175 10.44 8.11 3.22
N HIS A 176 11.47 8.18 4.06
CA HIS A 176 12.85 8.52 3.69
C HIS A 176 13.02 9.83 2.88
N GLY A 177 12.14 10.81 3.09
CA GLY A 177 12.17 12.08 2.40
C GLY A 177 11.70 12.02 0.95
N LEU A 178 10.95 10.97 0.58
CA LEU A 178 10.27 10.86 -0.69
C LEU A 178 9.42 12.10 -0.93
N GLU A 179 9.61 12.77 -2.07
CA GLU A 179 8.72 13.85 -2.49
C GLU A 179 7.39 13.22 -2.92
N LEU A 180 6.32 13.59 -2.21
CA LEU A 180 4.99 13.09 -2.51
C LEU A 180 4.38 13.83 -3.69
N THR A 181 3.65 13.10 -4.52
CA THR A 181 3.03 13.60 -5.74
C THR A 181 1.55 13.85 -5.50
N LEU A 182 1.11 15.10 -5.53
CA LEU A 182 -0.31 15.41 -5.48
C LEU A 182 -0.97 15.13 -6.84
N TYR A 183 -2.09 14.43 -6.82
CA TYR A 183 -2.88 14.16 -8.01
C TYR A 183 -3.69 15.40 -8.39
N ASP A 184 -3.52 15.85 -9.63
CA ASP A 184 -4.33 16.90 -10.22
C ASP A 184 -5.21 16.30 -11.33
N PRO A 185 -6.54 16.24 -11.13
CA PRO A 185 -7.45 15.74 -12.16
C PRO A 185 -7.31 16.51 -13.49
N GLU A 186 -7.10 17.83 -13.43
CA GLU A 186 -7.03 18.66 -14.65
C GLU A 186 -5.77 18.40 -15.50
N ASP A 187 -4.75 17.77 -14.93
CA ASP A 187 -3.53 17.34 -15.64
C ASP A 187 -3.71 16.01 -16.39
N SER A 188 -4.84 15.33 -16.23
CA SER A 188 -5.12 14.06 -16.89
C SER A 188 -6.21 14.17 -17.95
N PHE A 189 -5.92 13.72 -19.18
CA PHE A 189 -6.91 13.73 -20.27
C PHE A 189 -8.01 12.65 -20.12
N THR A 190 -7.85 11.70 -19.20
CA THR A 190 -8.76 10.54 -19.03
C THR A 190 -9.60 10.62 -17.77
N TRP A 191 -9.36 11.60 -16.91
CA TRP A 191 -10.14 11.73 -15.69
C TRP A 191 -11.62 12.05 -15.93
N LYS A 192 -12.48 11.60 -15.05
CA LYS A 192 -13.90 11.90 -15.05
C LYS A 192 -14.41 12.09 -13.63
N PRO A 193 -15.29 13.06 -13.38
CA PRO A 193 -15.92 13.19 -12.09
C PRO A 193 -16.89 12.02 -11.83
N VAL A 194 -16.94 11.56 -10.57
CA VAL A 194 -17.94 10.60 -10.10
C VAL A 194 -19.00 11.37 -9.32
N THR A 195 -20.24 11.35 -9.80
CA THR A 195 -21.33 12.10 -9.18
C THR A 195 -22.04 11.29 -8.10
N CYS A 196 -22.68 11.98 -7.15
CA CYS A 196 -23.49 11.35 -6.12
C CYS A 196 -24.70 10.55 -6.66
N ALA A 197 -25.08 10.75 -7.92
CA ALA A 197 -26.15 10.01 -8.60
C ALA A 197 -25.63 8.76 -9.33
N SER A 198 -24.31 8.51 -9.35
CA SER A 198 -23.74 7.32 -9.99
C SER A 198 -24.10 6.04 -9.24
N GLU A 199 -24.15 4.91 -9.96
CA GLU A 199 -24.37 3.59 -9.39
C GLU A 199 -23.30 3.25 -8.34
N PHE A 200 -22.02 3.52 -8.63
CA PHE A 200 -20.92 3.37 -7.70
C PHE A 200 -21.18 4.11 -6.38
N CYS A 201 -21.62 5.39 -6.47
CA CYS A 201 -21.89 6.18 -5.27
C CYS A 201 -23.07 5.64 -4.45
N ALA A 202 -24.10 5.16 -5.13
CA ALA A 202 -25.23 4.53 -4.46
C ALA A 202 -24.80 3.22 -3.76
N GLU A 203 -23.96 2.43 -4.40
CA GLU A 203 -23.46 1.16 -3.85
C GLU A 203 -22.65 1.36 -2.57
N ILE A 204 -21.66 2.24 -2.57
CA ILE A 204 -20.81 2.48 -1.38
C ILE A 204 -21.56 3.14 -0.22
N ASN A 205 -22.67 3.85 -0.49
CA ASN A 205 -23.50 4.46 0.54
C ASN A 205 -24.70 3.57 0.96
N GLY A 206 -24.79 2.32 0.47
CA GLY A 206 -25.87 1.42 0.78
C GLY A 206 -27.23 1.87 0.21
N GLY A 207 -27.22 2.72 -0.80
CA GLY A 207 -28.41 3.24 -1.47
C GLY A 207 -28.24 4.65 -2.05
N ALA A 208 -29.28 5.19 -2.63
CA ALA A 208 -29.26 6.52 -3.22
C ALA A 208 -28.93 7.60 -2.17
N VAL A 209 -27.98 8.48 -2.50
CA VAL A 209 -27.52 9.55 -1.60
C VAL A 209 -28.62 10.59 -1.42
N THR A 210 -29.09 10.79 -0.19
CA THR A 210 -30.13 11.75 0.15
C THR A 210 -29.65 13.19 -0.13
N GLY A 211 -30.47 13.96 -0.85
CA GLY A 211 -30.14 15.36 -1.18
C GLY A 211 -29.08 15.52 -2.28
N CYS A 212 -28.77 14.45 -3.01
CA CYS A 212 -27.89 14.51 -4.18
C CYS A 212 -28.42 15.51 -5.20
N LYS A 213 -27.61 16.51 -5.52
CA LYS A 213 -27.90 17.49 -6.57
C LYS A 213 -27.25 17.06 -7.88
N PRO A 214 -27.82 17.41 -9.04
CA PRO A 214 -27.17 17.18 -10.33
C PRO A 214 -25.72 17.71 -10.30
N ASN A 215 -24.78 16.89 -10.76
CA ASN A 215 -23.33 17.18 -10.81
C ASN A 215 -22.61 17.36 -9.46
N ALA A 216 -23.27 17.12 -8.32
CA ALA A 216 -22.56 17.06 -7.05
C ALA A 216 -21.63 15.82 -7.01
N SER A 217 -20.42 15.98 -6.48
CA SER A 217 -19.45 14.90 -6.37
C SER A 217 -19.92 13.83 -5.39
N CYS A 218 -19.55 12.59 -5.67
CA CYS A 218 -19.63 11.51 -4.71
C CYS A 218 -18.53 11.69 -3.65
N LEU A 219 -18.91 11.86 -2.39
CA LEU A 219 -17.98 12.06 -1.28
C LEU A 219 -17.65 10.75 -0.60
N TYR A 220 -16.48 10.69 0.05
CA TYR A 220 -16.11 9.60 0.93
C TYR A 220 -15.52 10.10 2.24
N THR A 221 -15.62 9.29 3.26
CA THR A 221 -14.86 9.39 4.51
C THR A 221 -14.42 7.99 4.88
N GLU A 222 -13.11 7.76 4.89
CA GLU A 222 -12.51 6.51 5.34
C GLU A 222 -11.86 6.75 6.70
N THR A 223 -12.16 5.90 7.68
CA THR A 223 -11.62 6.00 9.04
C THR A 223 -10.89 4.71 9.38
N TYR A 224 -9.65 4.84 9.82
CA TYR A 224 -8.77 3.72 10.11
C TYR A 224 -8.77 3.34 11.59
N GLY A 225 -8.22 2.16 11.90
CA GLY A 225 -8.21 1.61 13.26
C GLY A 225 -7.45 2.44 14.28
N ASP A 226 -6.49 3.27 13.86
CA ASP A 226 -5.74 4.23 14.69
C ASP A 226 -6.49 5.55 14.93
N GLY A 227 -7.71 5.69 14.38
CA GLY A 227 -8.53 6.91 14.47
C GLY A 227 -8.15 7.99 13.45
N SER A 228 -7.16 7.76 12.61
CA SER A 228 -6.89 8.63 11.46
C SER A 228 -7.99 8.50 10.41
N TYR A 229 -8.16 9.52 9.57
CA TYR A 229 -9.15 9.48 8.51
C TYR A 229 -8.70 10.22 7.25
N SER A 230 -9.25 9.78 6.12
CA SER A 230 -9.17 10.44 4.82
C SER A 230 -10.55 10.89 4.38
N ILE A 231 -10.68 12.15 3.97
CA ILE A 231 -11.93 12.71 3.43
C ILE A 231 -11.67 13.28 2.05
N GLY A 232 -12.58 13.01 1.13
CA GLY A 232 -12.46 13.52 -0.24
C GLY A 232 -13.68 13.22 -1.09
N TYR A 233 -13.44 13.16 -2.38
CA TYR A 233 -14.45 12.87 -3.39
C TYR A 233 -13.90 11.86 -4.40
N PHE A 234 -14.79 11.09 -5.01
CA PHE A 234 -14.39 10.10 -6.00
C PHE A 234 -14.20 10.71 -7.39
N VAL A 235 -13.16 10.21 -8.05
CA VAL A 235 -12.87 10.44 -9.47
C VAL A 235 -12.63 9.09 -10.15
N MET A 236 -12.82 9.05 -11.45
CA MET A 236 -12.43 7.93 -12.30
C MET A 236 -11.26 8.36 -13.16
N ASP A 237 -10.20 7.55 -13.21
CA ASP A 237 -9.11 7.75 -14.15
C ASP A 237 -8.47 6.41 -14.54
N VAL A 238 -7.49 6.47 -15.44
CA VAL A 238 -6.71 5.31 -15.87
C VAL A 238 -5.61 5.03 -14.86
N VAL A 239 -5.59 3.81 -14.34
CA VAL A 239 -4.50 3.28 -13.52
C VAL A 239 -3.64 2.36 -14.38
N GLN A 240 -2.32 2.56 -14.36
CA GLN A 240 -1.33 1.74 -15.05
C GLN A 240 -0.63 0.81 -14.07
N TYR A 241 -0.42 -0.42 -14.51
CA TYR A 241 0.24 -1.48 -13.75
C TYR A 241 1.00 -2.42 -14.68
N ASP A 242 1.88 -3.21 -14.11
CA ASP A 242 2.67 -4.21 -14.85
C ASP A 242 1.89 -5.52 -14.98
N SER A 243 1.60 -5.92 -16.21
CA SER A 243 0.95 -7.20 -16.55
C SER A 243 2.01 -8.22 -16.90
N VAL A 244 1.94 -9.42 -16.31
CA VAL A 244 2.84 -10.54 -16.58
C VAL A 244 2.72 -10.95 -18.04
N SER A 245 3.85 -11.01 -18.75
CA SER A 245 3.90 -11.33 -20.18
C SER A 245 4.82 -12.49 -20.53
N GLY A 246 5.65 -12.92 -19.57
CA GLY A 246 6.61 -14.01 -19.69
C GLY A 246 7.21 -14.34 -18.32
N ASP A 247 8.24 -15.18 -18.29
CA ASP A 247 8.97 -15.50 -17.07
C ASP A 247 9.80 -14.30 -16.64
N LEU A 248 9.46 -13.69 -15.50
CA LEU A 248 10.07 -12.46 -14.99
C LEU A 248 9.97 -11.27 -15.97
N GLU A 249 9.01 -11.32 -16.87
CA GLU A 249 8.77 -10.28 -17.86
C GLU A 249 7.38 -9.68 -17.67
N THR A 250 7.31 -8.37 -17.71
CA THR A 250 6.06 -7.60 -17.63
C THR A 250 5.90 -6.71 -18.86
N LYS A 251 4.67 -6.34 -19.13
CA LYS A 251 4.30 -5.30 -20.10
C LYS A 251 3.32 -4.34 -19.43
N LEU A 252 3.41 -3.08 -19.81
CA LEU A 252 2.49 -2.08 -19.31
C LEU A 252 1.04 -2.41 -19.72
N ALA A 253 0.15 -2.39 -18.73
CA ALA A 253 -1.29 -2.53 -18.90
C ALA A 253 -2.01 -1.42 -18.16
N ASN A 254 -3.30 -1.26 -18.38
CA ASN A 254 -4.10 -0.26 -17.71
C ASN A 254 -5.56 -0.67 -17.54
N GLY A 255 -6.23 0.01 -16.61
CA GLY A 255 -7.67 -0.10 -16.40
C GLY A 255 -8.24 1.21 -15.88
N SER A 256 -9.49 1.50 -16.20
CA SER A 256 -10.20 2.62 -15.57
C SER A 256 -10.66 2.19 -14.18
N VAL A 257 -10.31 2.98 -13.17
CA VAL A 257 -10.62 2.72 -11.76
C VAL A 257 -11.21 3.98 -11.14
N ILE A 258 -12.22 3.81 -10.29
CA ILE A 258 -12.75 4.87 -9.45
C ILE A 258 -11.97 4.85 -8.13
N PHE A 259 -11.43 6.00 -7.75
CA PHE A 259 -10.66 6.17 -6.52
C PHE A 259 -10.94 7.51 -5.84
N GLY A 260 -10.60 7.61 -4.58
CA GLY A 260 -10.74 8.82 -3.79
C GLY A 260 -9.67 9.85 -4.11
N CYS A 261 -10.10 11.06 -4.43
CA CYS A 261 -9.27 12.26 -4.47
C CYS A 261 -9.26 12.84 -3.06
N GLY A 262 -8.20 12.58 -2.28
CA GLY A 262 -8.07 12.99 -0.89
C GLY A 262 -7.97 14.51 -0.77
N ALA A 263 -8.95 15.12 -0.11
CA ALA A 263 -9.04 16.57 0.08
C ALA A 263 -8.59 17.02 1.48
N ARG A 264 -8.58 16.10 2.45
CA ARG A 264 -8.12 16.34 3.81
C ARG A 264 -7.71 15.01 4.47
N GLN A 265 -6.57 15.04 5.16
CA GLN A 265 -6.08 13.94 5.98
C GLN A 265 -6.08 14.32 7.46
N SER A 266 -6.07 13.34 8.35
CA SER A 266 -5.90 13.54 9.78
C SER A 266 -4.95 12.51 10.40
N GLY A 267 -4.52 12.77 11.62
CA GLY A 267 -3.64 11.86 12.36
C GLY A 267 -2.35 11.56 11.60
N ASN A 268 -1.91 10.32 11.66
CA ASN A 268 -0.67 9.87 11.02
C ASN A 268 -0.67 10.05 9.50
N LEU A 269 -1.82 9.97 8.85
CA LEU A 269 -1.95 10.20 7.40
C LEU A 269 -1.57 11.63 6.98
N GLY A 270 -1.70 12.61 7.88
CA GLY A 270 -1.44 14.02 7.59
C GLY A 270 -0.05 14.51 7.97
N THR A 271 0.59 13.89 8.95
CA THR A 271 1.80 14.42 9.61
C THR A 271 2.95 13.45 9.72
N SER A 272 2.76 12.17 9.41
CA SER A 272 3.82 11.16 9.52
C SER A 272 4.97 11.41 8.54
N GLU A 273 6.20 11.26 9.00
CA GLU A 273 7.39 11.18 8.13
C GLU A 273 7.40 9.87 7.31
N GLU A 274 6.51 8.94 7.61
CA GLU A 274 6.31 7.65 6.93
C GLU A 274 5.18 7.70 5.90
N ALA A 275 4.60 8.88 5.67
CA ALA A 275 3.49 9.06 4.76
C ALA A 275 3.84 8.64 3.32
N LEU A 276 2.81 8.23 2.59
CA LEU A 276 2.84 7.89 1.17
C LEU A 276 1.85 8.80 0.41
N ASP A 277 1.80 8.64 -0.91
CA ASP A 277 0.86 9.40 -1.75
C ASP A 277 -0.60 9.05 -1.46
N GLY A 278 -0.87 7.85 -0.96
CA GLY A 278 -2.20 7.35 -0.63
C GLY A 278 -2.23 5.91 -0.18
N ILE A 279 -3.42 5.32 -0.18
CA ILE A 279 -3.65 3.92 0.17
C ILE A 279 -4.31 3.18 -1.01
N LEU A 280 -3.87 1.96 -1.24
CA LEU A 280 -4.37 1.05 -2.26
C LEU A 280 -5.21 -0.05 -1.57
N GLY A 281 -6.51 0.20 -1.42
CA GLY A 281 -7.43 -0.72 -0.75
C GLY A 281 -7.67 -1.99 -1.57
N PHE A 282 -7.31 -3.13 -0.99
CA PHE A 282 -7.47 -4.47 -1.55
C PHE A 282 -8.54 -5.30 -0.80
N GLY A 283 -9.48 -4.63 -0.12
CA GLY A 283 -10.56 -5.29 0.60
C GLY A 283 -11.57 -6.02 -0.28
N LYS A 284 -12.63 -6.53 0.35
CA LYS A 284 -13.61 -7.44 -0.29
C LYS A 284 -14.70 -6.71 -1.07
N SER A 285 -14.94 -5.43 -0.78
CA SER A 285 -16.02 -4.65 -1.38
C SER A 285 -15.84 -4.48 -2.90
N ASN A 286 -16.93 -4.18 -3.59
CA ASN A 286 -16.92 -3.88 -5.02
C ASN A 286 -16.19 -2.57 -5.35
N SER A 287 -16.00 -1.68 -4.36
CA SER A 287 -15.23 -0.45 -4.49
C SER A 287 -13.71 -0.67 -4.52
N SER A 288 -13.22 -1.82 -4.07
CA SER A 288 -11.79 -2.13 -4.04
C SER A 288 -11.20 -2.25 -5.45
N ILE A 289 -9.90 -1.97 -5.58
CA ILE A 289 -9.23 -2.03 -6.87
C ILE A 289 -9.30 -3.43 -7.51
N ILE A 290 -9.14 -4.48 -6.72
CA ILE A 290 -9.22 -5.86 -7.23
C ILE A 290 -10.62 -6.16 -7.80
N SER A 291 -11.68 -5.69 -7.13
CA SER A 291 -13.05 -5.89 -7.57
C SER A 291 -13.36 -5.11 -8.84
N GLN A 292 -12.91 -3.86 -8.94
CA GLN A 292 -13.11 -3.01 -10.12
C GLN A 292 -12.35 -3.57 -11.35
N LEU A 293 -11.09 -4.01 -11.16
CA LEU A 293 -10.32 -4.63 -12.24
C LEU A 293 -10.94 -5.97 -12.67
N ALA A 294 -11.43 -6.77 -11.74
CA ALA A 294 -12.11 -8.03 -12.04
C ALA A 294 -13.44 -7.80 -12.76
N SER A 295 -14.27 -6.85 -12.33
CA SER A 295 -15.55 -6.53 -12.98
C SER A 295 -15.38 -6.01 -14.41
N SER A 296 -14.26 -5.31 -14.68
CA SER A 296 -13.89 -4.88 -16.03
C SER A 296 -13.21 -5.98 -16.86
N GLY A 297 -13.11 -7.19 -16.32
CA GLY A 297 -12.51 -8.34 -17.00
C GLY A 297 -11.00 -8.27 -17.17
N LYS A 298 -10.32 -7.47 -16.39
CA LYS A 298 -8.86 -7.32 -16.48
C LYS A 298 -8.09 -8.40 -15.74
N VAL A 299 -8.62 -8.87 -14.63
CA VAL A 299 -8.01 -9.87 -13.76
C VAL A 299 -9.06 -10.82 -13.19
N LYS A 300 -8.64 -11.92 -12.60
CA LYS A 300 -9.45 -12.73 -11.67
C LYS A 300 -9.49 -12.04 -10.31
N LYS A 301 -10.56 -12.27 -9.55
CA LYS A 301 -10.69 -11.74 -8.18
C LYS A 301 -9.87 -12.59 -7.20
N MET A 302 -8.59 -12.71 -7.49
CA MET A 302 -7.59 -13.49 -6.74
C MET A 302 -6.28 -12.73 -6.72
N PHE A 303 -5.60 -12.71 -5.59
CA PHE A 303 -4.26 -12.12 -5.48
C PHE A 303 -3.44 -12.78 -4.38
N ALA A 304 -2.15 -12.50 -4.37
CA ALA A 304 -1.23 -12.98 -3.37
C ALA A 304 -0.21 -11.91 -3.02
N HIS A 305 0.25 -11.93 -1.79
CA HIS A 305 1.45 -11.21 -1.39
C HIS A 305 2.44 -12.13 -0.66
N CYS A 306 3.70 -11.80 -0.77
CA CYS A 306 4.78 -12.32 0.05
C CYS A 306 5.63 -11.14 0.50
N LEU A 307 5.52 -10.79 1.77
CA LEU A 307 6.14 -9.62 2.36
C LEU A 307 7.51 -10.02 2.91
N ASP A 308 8.59 -9.45 2.34
CA ASP A 308 9.97 -9.77 2.76
C ASP A 308 10.32 -8.98 4.02
N GLY A 309 10.25 -9.65 5.17
CA GLY A 309 10.55 -9.06 6.48
C GLY A 309 12.04 -8.76 6.69
N ASP A 310 12.93 -9.45 5.96
CA ASP A 310 14.39 -9.34 6.12
C ASP A 310 14.98 -8.23 5.25
N ASN A 311 14.59 -8.20 3.96
CA ASN A 311 15.18 -7.30 2.96
C ASN A 311 14.24 -6.15 2.57
N GLY A 312 12.98 -6.22 2.96
CA GLY A 312 11.93 -5.32 2.51
C GLY A 312 11.44 -5.60 1.09
N GLY A 313 10.29 -5.04 0.73
CA GLY A 313 9.62 -5.35 -0.52
C GLY A 313 9.02 -6.75 -0.54
N GLY A 314 9.24 -7.50 -1.61
CA GLY A 314 8.71 -8.85 -1.79
C GLY A 314 7.88 -8.98 -3.05
N ILE A 315 6.81 -9.78 -3.02
CA ILE A 315 5.94 -10.06 -4.16
C ILE A 315 4.53 -9.58 -3.85
N PHE A 316 3.92 -8.86 -4.79
CA PHE A 316 2.48 -8.63 -4.82
C PHE A 316 1.94 -8.93 -6.22
N ALA A 317 1.13 -9.95 -6.34
CA ALA A 317 0.67 -10.44 -7.63
C ALA A 317 -0.85 -10.64 -7.65
N ILE A 318 -1.52 -10.15 -8.70
CA ILE A 318 -2.94 -10.42 -8.93
C ILE A 318 -3.04 -11.56 -9.95
N GLY A 319 -3.78 -12.62 -9.61
CA GLY A 319 -3.98 -13.79 -10.45
C GLY A 319 -3.85 -15.10 -9.71
N HIS A 320 -3.92 -16.20 -10.43
CA HIS A 320 -3.93 -17.55 -9.87
C HIS A 320 -2.50 -18.06 -9.65
N VAL A 321 -2.07 -18.09 -8.39
CA VAL A 321 -0.80 -18.72 -7.99
C VAL A 321 -0.92 -20.24 -8.04
N VAL A 322 -0.08 -20.89 -8.81
CA VAL A 322 -0.06 -22.37 -8.95
C VAL A 322 1.13 -23.02 -8.28
N GLN A 323 2.17 -22.26 -7.96
CA GLN A 323 3.32 -22.71 -7.16
C GLN A 323 3.89 -21.54 -6.34
N PRO A 324 4.23 -21.78 -5.06
CA PRO A 324 4.03 -23.07 -4.34
C PRO A 324 2.55 -23.41 -4.19
N LYS A 325 2.26 -24.67 -3.88
CA LYS A 325 0.90 -25.05 -3.45
C LYS A 325 0.65 -24.54 -2.04
N VAL A 326 -0.47 -23.91 -1.84
CA VAL A 326 -0.88 -23.31 -0.57
C VAL A 326 -2.18 -23.97 -0.10
N ASN A 327 -2.20 -24.40 1.15
CA ASN A 327 -3.43 -24.84 1.81
C ASN A 327 -4.26 -23.62 2.20
N SER A 328 -5.58 -23.77 2.20
CA SER A 328 -6.51 -22.67 2.49
C SER A 328 -7.55 -23.03 3.53
N THR A 329 -8.09 -21.99 4.15
CA THR A 329 -9.22 -22.01 5.07
C THR A 329 -10.36 -21.19 4.51
N PRO A 330 -11.63 -21.48 4.81
CA PRO A 330 -12.76 -20.65 4.38
C PRO A 330 -12.66 -19.23 4.97
N LEU A 331 -13.02 -18.25 4.17
CA LEU A 331 -13.36 -16.92 4.67
C LEU A 331 -14.71 -16.98 5.37
N ILE A 332 -14.87 -16.22 6.44
CA ILE A 332 -16.18 -16.06 7.10
C ILE A 332 -17.09 -15.27 6.16
N PRO A 333 -18.28 -15.81 5.81
CA PRO A 333 -19.22 -15.11 4.97
C PRO A 333 -19.68 -13.77 5.58
N ASP A 334 -20.04 -12.82 4.72
CA ASP A 334 -20.65 -11.54 5.08
C ASP A 334 -19.81 -10.64 6.02
N GLU A 335 -18.54 -11.00 6.26
CA GLU A 335 -17.59 -10.15 6.97
C GLU A 335 -16.97 -9.11 6.02
N PRO A 336 -16.79 -7.85 6.46
CA PRO A 336 -16.21 -6.82 5.60
C PRO A 336 -14.72 -7.06 5.31
N HIS A 337 -13.98 -7.63 6.26
CA HIS A 337 -12.56 -7.92 6.13
C HIS A 337 -12.29 -9.38 5.76
N TYR A 338 -11.04 -9.69 5.40
CA TYR A 338 -10.57 -11.06 5.21
C TYR A 338 -10.49 -11.77 6.55
N SER A 339 -11.59 -12.34 6.97
CA SER A 339 -11.75 -12.98 8.27
C SER A 339 -11.79 -14.50 8.15
N ALA A 340 -11.03 -15.19 9.01
CA ALA A 340 -11.04 -16.64 9.14
C ALA A 340 -11.17 -17.06 10.62
N ASN A 341 -11.58 -18.30 10.86
CA ASN A 341 -11.81 -18.80 12.21
C ASN A 341 -10.55 -19.45 12.79
N VAL A 342 -10.00 -18.89 13.88
CA VAL A 342 -9.02 -19.55 14.73
C VAL A 342 -9.72 -20.56 15.64
N MET A 343 -9.22 -21.78 15.65
CA MET A 343 -9.75 -22.91 16.41
C MET A 343 -8.96 -23.12 17.71
N LYS A 344 -7.64 -22.89 17.66
CA LYS A 344 -6.69 -23.10 18.76
C LYS A 344 -5.49 -22.17 18.61
N ILE A 345 -4.87 -21.82 19.73
CA ILE A 345 -3.58 -21.14 19.77
C ILE A 345 -2.65 -21.97 20.65
N GLU A 346 -1.45 -22.23 20.16
CA GLU A 346 -0.38 -22.96 20.84
C GLU A 346 0.82 -22.04 21.04
N VAL A 347 1.39 -22.03 22.23
CA VAL A 347 2.63 -21.33 22.58
C VAL A 347 3.66 -22.37 23.01
N GLY A 348 4.68 -22.55 22.19
CA GLY A 348 5.64 -23.65 22.37
C GLY A 348 4.97 -25.01 22.24
N THR A 349 4.66 -25.65 23.35
CA THR A 349 3.97 -26.95 23.42
C THR A 349 2.67 -26.90 24.20
N GLN A 350 2.24 -25.68 24.63
CA GLN A 350 1.06 -25.47 25.45
C GLN A 350 -0.06 -24.86 24.66
N PHE A 351 -1.23 -25.47 24.70
CA PHE A 351 -2.44 -24.87 24.14
C PHE A 351 -3.02 -23.86 25.12
N LEU A 352 -3.32 -22.65 24.63
CA LEU A 352 -4.01 -21.66 25.43
C LEU A 352 -5.47 -22.09 25.66
N ASN A 353 -5.93 -21.89 26.89
CA ASN A 353 -7.33 -22.05 27.19
C ASN A 353 -8.12 -20.82 26.71
N LEU A 354 -8.79 -20.97 25.57
CA LEU A 354 -9.58 -19.90 24.95
C LEU A 354 -11.01 -19.82 25.50
N SER A 355 -11.34 -20.64 26.51
CA SER A 355 -12.68 -20.63 27.13
C SER A 355 -12.91 -19.31 27.85
N THR A 356 -13.83 -18.51 27.35
CA THR A 356 -14.37 -17.34 28.05
C THR A 356 -15.76 -17.64 28.57
N SER A 357 -16.19 -16.91 29.59
CA SER A 357 -17.52 -17.07 30.20
C SER A 357 -18.69 -16.79 29.24
N THR A 358 -18.42 -16.25 28.06
CA THR A 358 -19.40 -15.84 27.05
C THR A 358 -19.53 -16.82 25.88
N HIS A 359 -18.57 -17.74 25.71
CA HIS A 359 -18.52 -18.64 24.57
C HIS A 359 -18.32 -20.09 25.08
N GLY A 360 -18.99 -21.04 24.48
CA GLY A 360 -18.92 -22.47 24.83
C GLY A 360 -17.60 -23.14 24.44
N PRO A 361 -17.37 -24.39 24.88
CA PRO A 361 -16.21 -25.17 24.47
C PRO A 361 -16.26 -25.41 22.94
N GLY A 362 -15.21 -24.99 22.22
CA GLY A 362 -15.10 -25.16 20.77
C GLY A 362 -15.50 -23.93 19.96
N ASP A 363 -15.69 -22.77 20.61
CA ASP A 363 -16.04 -21.53 19.93
C ASP A 363 -14.88 -21.02 19.06
N LYS A 364 -15.24 -20.75 17.81
CA LYS A 364 -14.38 -20.19 16.80
C LYS A 364 -14.11 -18.72 17.10
N ARG A 365 -12.89 -18.26 16.85
CA ARG A 365 -12.47 -16.89 17.05
C ARG A 365 -12.26 -16.22 15.70
N ARG A 366 -13.02 -15.16 15.44
CA ARG A 366 -12.82 -14.34 14.25
C ARG A 366 -11.43 -13.72 14.26
N THR A 367 -10.70 -13.94 13.17
CA THR A 367 -9.36 -13.41 12.97
C THR A 367 -9.30 -12.70 11.64
N ILE A 368 -8.96 -11.41 11.66
CA ILE A 368 -8.74 -10.57 10.47
C ILE A 368 -7.29 -10.73 10.04
N ILE A 369 -7.06 -10.91 8.75
CA ILE A 369 -5.75 -10.95 8.10
C ILE A 369 -5.60 -9.66 7.31
N ASP A 370 -4.64 -8.81 7.72
CA ASP A 370 -4.58 -7.42 7.26
C ASP A 370 -3.15 -6.93 7.02
N SER A 371 -2.79 -6.73 5.76
CA SER A 371 -1.50 -6.14 5.35
C SER A 371 -1.44 -4.61 5.47
N GLY A 372 -2.51 -3.95 5.89
CA GLY A 372 -2.55 -2.53 6.21
C GLY A 372 -2.19 -2.23 7.67
N THR A 373 -2.08 -3.26 8.49
CA THR A 373 -1.74 -3.18 9.92
C THR A 373 -0.32 -3.69 10.15
N THR A 374 0.51 -2.92 10.88
CA THR A 374 1.90 -3.31 11.18
C THR A 374 1.99 -4.43 12.20
N LEU A 375 1.27 -4.30 13.33
CA LEU A 375 1.34 -5.16 14.51
C LEU A 375 0.21 -6.20 14.52
N ALA A 376 0.13 -6.98 15.59
CA ALA A 376 -0.99 -7.89 15.79
C ALA A 376 -1.73 -7.53 17.09
N TYR A 377 -3.06 -7.50 17.01
CA TYR A 377 -3.93 -7.08 18.11
C TYR A 377 -4.79 -8.24 18.59
N LEU A 378 -4.77 -8.45 19.91
CA LEU A 378 -5.39 -9.60 20.54
C LEU A 378 -6.35 -9.16 21.66
N PRO A 379 -7.51 -9.80 21.80
CA PRO A 379 -8.35 -9.63 22.98
C PRO A 379 -7.58 -9.91 24.29
N ASP A 380 -7.91 -9.18 25.35
CA ASP A 380 -7.27 -9.33 26.67
C ASP A 380 -7.26 -10.78 27.17
N ALA A 381 -8.32 -11.52 26.89
CA ALA A 381 -8.46 -12.93 27.24
C ALA A 381 -7.46 -13.86 26.53
N ILE A 382 -6.87 -13.41 25.42
CA ILE A 382 -5.83 -14.13 24.66
C ILE A 382 -4.45 -13.52 24.94
N TYR A 383 -4.35 -12.20 24.90
CA TYR A 383 -3.10 -11.47 25.07
C TYR A 383 -2.36 -11.84 26.36
N LYS A 384 -3.05 -11.71 27.51
CA LYS A 384 -2.41 -11.96 28.81
C LYS A 384 -1.90 -13.40 28.99
N PRO A 385 -2.72 -14.45 28.74
CA PRO A 385 -2.23 -15.82 28.81
C PRO A 385 -1.08 -16.09 27.84
N MET A 386 -1.15 -15.55 26.61
CA MET A 386 -0.13 -15.74 25.59
C MET A 386 1.21 -15.12 26.01
N VAL A 387 1.22 -13.85 26.43
CA VAL A 387 2.45 -13.18 26.90
C VAL A 387 3.03 -13.90 28.11
N ASN A 388 2.19 -14.31 29.08
CA ASN A 388 2.64 -15.04 30.25
C ASN A 388 3.32 -16.37 29.87
N GLU A 389 2.75 -17.11 28.92
CA GLU A 389 3.33 -18.38 28.47
C GLU A 389 4.64 -18.15 27.69
N ILE A 390 4.71 -17.11 26.86
CA ILE A 390 5.94 -16.75 26.13
C ILE A 390 7.10 -16.48 27.09
N VAL A 391 6.86 -15.76 28.20
CA VAL A 391 7.91 -15.42 29.16
C VAL A 391 8.11 -16.45 30.28
N ALA A 392 7.31 -17.51 30.33
CA ALA A 392 7.36 -18.50 31.42
C ALA A 392 8.74 -19.17 31.58
N GLY A 393 9.47 -19.35 30.46
CA GLY A 393 10.85 -19.88 30.47
C GLY A 393 11.91 -18.86 30.92
N GLN A 394 11.55 -17.62 31.23
CA GLN A 394 12.47 -16.52 31.53
C GLN A 394 12.08 -15.80 32.86
N PRO A 395 12.26 -16.47 34.03
CA PRO A 395 11.73 -15.97 35.30
C PRO A 395 12.36 -14.65 35.78
N ASP A 396 13.56 -14.34 35.31
CA ASP A 396 14.27 -13.11 35.69
C ASP A 396 13.91 -11.92 34.80
N LEU A 397 13.11 -12.12 33.77
CA LEU A 397 12.73 -11.12 32.81
C LEU A 397 11.78 -10.08 33.47
N ARG A 398 12.04 -8.80 33.24
CA ARG A 398 11.23 -7.70 33.77
C ARG A 398 10.53 -6.98 32.63
N LEU A 399 9.23 -7.19 32.52
CA LEU A 399 8.38 -6.48 31.56
C LEU A 399 8.21 -5.02 31.98
N ARG A 400 8.20 -4.12 31.01
CA ARG A 400 7.98 -2.68 31.17
C ARG A 400 7.07 -2.19 30.03
N THR A 401 6.22 -1.21 30.31
CA THR A 401 5.49 -0.51 29.27
C THR A 401 6.31 0.70 28.81
N LEU A 402 6.58 0.80 27.52
CA LEU A 402 7.22 1.95 26.90
C LEU A 402 6.20 2.72 26.08
N HIS A 403 6.30 4.06 26.13
CA HIS A 403 5.37 4.99 25.44
C HIS A 403 3.89 4.72 25.73
N ASP A 404 3.59 4.20 26.94
CA ASP A 404 2.24 3.81 27.39
C ASP A 404 1.52 2.79 26.48
N GLN A 405 2.27 2.15 25.58
CA GLN A 405 1.74 1.31 24.52
C GLN A 405 2.41 -0.05 24.41
N TYR A 406 3.77 -0.11 24.37
CA TYR A 406 4.49 -1.34 24.08
C TYR A 406 4.92 -2.08 25.33
N THR A 407 4.66 -3.39 25.39
CA THR A 407 5.23 -4.26 26.42
C THR A 407 6.63 -4.71 26.00
N CYS A 408 7.65 -4.27 26.72
CA CYS A 408 9.05 -4.44 26.37
C CYS A 408 9.87 -5.00 27.54
N PHE A 409 11.07 -5.50 27.23
CA PHE A 409 12.03 -6.02 28.21
C PHE A 409 13.46 -5.92 27.69
N LYS A 410 14.45 -5.98 28.60
CA LYS A 410 15.86 -6.07 28.21
C LYS A 410 16.23 -7.53 28.07
N TYR A 411 16.84 -7.88 26.94
CA TYR A 411 17.35 -9.20 26.64
C TYR A 411 18.58 -9.09 25.72
N SER A 412 19.53 -9.98 25.93
CA SER A 412 20.73 -10.09 25.09
C SER A 412 20.95 -11.58 24.78
N GLY A 413 20.77 -11.96 23.55
CA GLY A 413 20.89 -13.34 23.08
C GLY A 413 20.00 -13.62 21.88
N SER A 414 20.04 -14.85 21.39
CA SER A 414 19.13 -15.30 20.32
C SER A 414 17.71 -15.40 20.87
N VAL A 415 16.77 -14.67 20.26
CA VAL A 415 15.36 -14.70 20.65
C VAL A 415 14.73 -16.05 20.31
N ASP A 416 15.12 -16.66 19.20
CA ASP A 416 14.58 -17.96 18.75
C ASP A 416 14.99 -19.13 19.63
N ASP A 417 16.13 -19.01 20.33
CA ASP A 417 16.58 -20.03 21.29
C ASP A 417 15.92 -19.85 22.67
N ALA A 418 15.45 -18.64 22.98
CA ALA A 418 15.00 -18.27 24.32
C ALA A 418 13.47 -18.23 24.48
N PHE A 419 12.75 -17.99 23.40
CA PHE A 419 11.31 -17.80 23.44
C PHE A 419 10.60 -18.81 22.53
N PRO A 420 9.35 -19.21 22.86
CA PRO A 420 8.60 -20.20 22.08
C PRO A 420 7.95 -19.57 20.84
N ALA A 421 7.80 -20.35 19.77
CA ALA A 421 6.94 -19.98 18.67
C ALA A 421 5.46 -20.01 19.08
N VAL A 422 4.66 -19.15 18.44
CA VAL A 422 3.19 -19.12 18.58
C VAL A 422 2.56 -19.67 17.32
N THR A 423 1.61 -20.62 17.45
CA THR A 423 0.92 -21.21 16.30
C THR A 423 -0.59 -21.03 16.43
N PHE A 424 -1.18 -20.40 15.44
CA PHE A 424 -2.63 -20.28 15.29
C PHE A 424 -3.12 -21.38 14.37
N TYR A 425 -4.11 -22.15 14.82
CA TYR A 425 -4.72 -23.23 14.05
C TYR A 425 -6.08 -22.79 13.54
N PHE A 426 -6.28 -22.89 12.25
CA PHE A 426 -7.51 -22.49 11.56
C PHE A 426 -8.31 -23.72 11.10
N GLU A 427 -9.46 -23.48 10.49
CA GLU A 427 -10.24 -24.55 9.84
C GLU A 427 -9.43 -25.22 8.72
N ASN A 428 -9.84 -26.41 8.31
CA ASN A 428 -9.16 -27.25 7.33
C ASN A 428 -7.69 -27.60 7.69
N SER A 429 -7.37 -27.61 8.99
CA SER A 429 -6.02 -27.91 9.50
C SER A 429 -4.92 -26.96 8.99
N LEU A 430 -5.30 -25.77 8.54
CA LEU A 430 -4.33 -24.74 8.21
C LEU A 430 -3.75 -24.16 9.50
N SER A 431 -2.43 -23.96 9.55
CA SER A 431 -1.75 -23.34 10.68
C SER A 431 -0.92 -22.14 10.24
N LEU A 432 -0.80 -21.15 11.13
CA LEU A 432 0.06 -19.99 10.99
C LEU A 432 1.03 -19.97 12.15
N LYS A 433 2.28 -20.27 11.86
CA LYS A 433 3.35 -20.26 12.85
C LYS A 433 4.08 -18.92 12.82
N VAL A 434 4.31 -18.35 13.99
CA VAL A 434 4.97 -17.06 14.21
C VAL A 434 6.15 -17.30 15.14
N TYR A 435 7.33 -16.99 14.65
CA TYR A 435 8.58 -17.23 15.38
C TYR A 435 8.91 -16.03 16.29
N PRO A 436 9.80 -16.21 17.28
CA PRO A 436 10.21 -15.12 18.16
C PRO A 436 10.77 -13.91 17.40
N HIS A 437 11.55 -14.12 16.34
CA HIS A 437 12.07 -13.04 15.50
C HIS A 437 10.98 -12.32 14.69
N ASP A 438 9.80 -12.94 14.46
CA ASP A 438 8.68 -12.29 13.82
C ASP A 438 7.95 -11.37 14.82
N TYR A 439 7.72 -11.82 16.08
CA TYR A 439 6.87 -11.12 17.03
C TYR A 439 7.64 -10.29 18.09
N LEU A 440 8.98 -10.33 18.11
CA LEU A 440 9.82 -9.47 18.94
C LEU A 440 10.62 -8.52 18.05
N PHE A 441 10.50 -7.25 18.29
CA PHE A 441 11.25 -6.24 17.55
C PHE A 441 12.11 -5.37 18.49
N ALA A 442 13.24 -4.87 17.97
CA ALA A 442 14.10 -3.98 18.71
C ALA A 442 13.49 -2.56 18.76
N PHE A 443 13.52 -1.94 19.92
CA PHE A 443 13.13 -0.56 20.11
C PHE A 443 14.04 0.06 21.17
N GLU A 444 14.87 1.03 20.79
CA GLU A 444 15.95 1.56 21.63
C GLU A 444 16.84 0.42 22.18
N ASP A 445 17.02 0.33 23.50
CA ASP A 445 17.78 -0.72 24.20
C ASP A 445 16.90 -1.91 24.66
N PHE A 446 15.70 -2.03 24.13
CA PHE A 446 14.71 -3.03 24.53
C PHE A 446 14.30 -3.92 23.36
N LEU A 447 13.79 -5.11 23.69
CA LEU A 447 12.94 -5.91 22.81
C LEU A 447 11.49 -5.70 23.22
N CYS A 448 10.63 -5.44 22.25
CA CYS A 448 9.22 -5.19 22.46
C CYS A 448 8.38 -6.26 21.75
N PHE A 449 7.22 -6.58 22.33
CA PHE A 449 6.25 -7.45 21.69
C PHE A 449 5.51 -6.73 20.57
N GLY A 450 5.42 -7.34 19.42
CA GLY A 450 4.51 -6.97 18.34
C GLY A 450 3.05 -7.37 18.60
N TRP A 451 2.82 -8.17 19.63
CA TRP A 451 1.48 -8.45 20.15
C TRP A 451 0.96 -7.26 20.95
N GLN A 452 -0.22 -6.77 20.63
CA GLN A 452 -0.86 -5.66 21.32
C GLN A 452 -2.18 -6.12 21.96
N ASN A 453 -2.53 -5.51 23.08
CA ASN A 453 -3.79 -5.79 23.76
C ASN A 453 -4.87 -4.81 23.30
N ASN A 454 -5.82 -5.26 22.48
CA ASN A 454 -6.93 -4.43 22.02
C ASN A 454 -8.04 -4.22 23.06
N GLY A 455 -8.01 -4.98 24.17
CA GLY A 455 -8.97 -4.84 25.27
C GLY A 455 -8.74 -3.61 26.16
N LEU A 456 -7.65 -2.87 25.94
CA LEU A 456 -7.35 -1.62 26.69
C LEU A 456 -8.02 -0.39 26.07
N ASP A 457 -8.37 -0.44 24.79
CA ASP A 457 -9.04 0.66 24.10
C ASP A 457 -10.55 0.55 24.29
N SER A 458 -11.14 1.57 24.90
CA SER A 458 -12.58 1.65 25.19
C SER A 458 -13.49 1.66 23.95
N LEU A 459 -12.92 1.72 22.75
CA LEU A 459 -13.61 1.67 21.46
C LEU A 459 -13.68 0.26 20.86
N SER A 460 -12.85 -0.68 21.33
CA SER A 460 -12.77 -2.04 20.78
C SER A 460 -13.37 -3.05 21.77
N THR A 461 -14.68 -3.27 21.71
CA THR A 461 -15.38 -4.34 22.46
C THR A 461 -15.33 -5.68 21.74
N THR A 462 -14.43 -5.86 20.77
CA THR A 462 -14.46 -7.02 19.89
C THR A 462 -13.54 -8.14 20.35
N ASP A 463 -14.09 -9.33 20.51
CA ASP A 463 -13.34 -10.60 20.67
C ASP A 463 -12.59 -11.00 19.39
N THR A 464 -12.19 -10.02 18.58
CA THR A 464 -11.57 -10.23 17.27
C THR A 464 -10.06 -10.16 17.38
N ILE A 465 -9.38 -11.14 16.79
CA ILE A 465 -7.93 -11.14 16.57
C ILE A 465 -7.66 -10.39 15.27
N LEU A 466 -6.63 -9.54 15.23
CA LEU A 466 -6.14 -8.91 14.01
C LEU A 466 -4.65 -9.24 13.85
N LEU A 467 -4.30 -9.82 12.71
CA LEU A 467 -2.94 -10.23 12.38
C LEU A 467 -2.41 -9.36 11.24
N GLY A 468 -1.40 -8.57 11.55
CA GLY A 468 -0.78 -7.62 10.62
C GLY A 468 0.54 -8.11 10.00
N ASP A 469 1.24 -7.20 9.35
CA ASP A 469 2.45 -7.45 8.54
C ASP A 469 3.55 -8.19 9.30
N LEU A 470 3.74 -7.87 10.57
CA LEU A 470 4.73 -8.53 11.43
C LEU A 470 4.52 -10.05 11.49
N VAL A 471 3.26 -10.50 11.52
CA VAL A 471 2.89 -11.93 11.52
C VAL A 471 2.88 -12.52 10.12
N LEU A 472 2.53 -11.70 9.11
CA LEU A 472 2.37 -12.12 7.72
C LEU A 472 3.70 -12.12 6.94
N SER A 473 4.76 -11.49 7.48
CA SER A 473 6.08 -11.46 6.87
C SER A 473 6.65 -12.87 6.66
N ASN A 474 7.42 -13.03 5.59
CA ASN A 474 8.05 -14.29 5.17
C ASN A 474 7.05 -15.46 4.95
N LYS A 475 5.82 -15.08 4.57
CA LYS A 475 4.75 -16.01 4.19
C LYS A 475 4.11 -15.59 2.89
N LEU A 476 3.90 -16.55 1.99
CA LEU A 476 3.07 -16.34 0.82
C LEU A 476 1.60 -16.49 1.23
N VAL A 477 0.86 -15.40 1.20
CA VAL A 477 -0.57 -15.35 1.54
C VAL A 477 -1.39 -15.21 0.25
N LEU A 478 -2.37 -16.09 0.06
CA LEU A 478 -3.27 -16.11 -1.09
C LEU A 478 -4.68 -15.73 -0.67
N TYR A 479 -5.25 -14.79 -1.41
CA TYR A 479 -6.64 -14.35 -1.27
C TYR A 479 -7.42 -14.81 -2.51
N ASP A 480 -8.32 -15.77 -2.34
CA ASP A 480 -9.14 -16.31 -3.41
C ASP A 480 -10.61 -15.95 -3.17
N LEU A 481 -11.01 -14.82 -3.73
CA LEU A 481 -12.39 -14.33 -3.61
C LEU A 481 -13.36 -15.02 -4.56
N GLU A 482 -12.85 -15.75 -5.56
CA GLU A 482 -13.67 -16.59 -6.44
C GLU A 482 -14.22 -17.81 -5.66
N ASN A 483 -13.37 -18.41 -4.81
CA ASN A 483 -13.72 -19.58 -3.98
C ASN A 483 -14.00 -19.24 -2.52
N GLN A 484 -13.94 -17.96 -2.14
CA GLN A 484 -14.13 -17.48 -0.76
C GLN A 484 -13.20 -18.17 0.24
N THR A 485 -11.89 -18.25 -0.10
CA THR A 485 -10.86 -18.84 0.74
C THR A 485 -9.65 -17.92 0.89
N ILE A 486 -8.93 -18.10 1.98
CA ILE A 486 -7.62 -17.51 2.22
C ILE A 486 -6.65 -18.62 2.62
N GLY A 487 -5.39 -18.49 2.21
CA GLY A 487 -4.39 -19.52 2.54
C GLY A 487 -3.01 -18.92 2.63
N TRP A 488 -2.09 -19.67 3.27
CA TRP A 488 -0.69 -19.26 3.37
C TRP A 488 0.25 -20.44 3.52
N THR A 489 1.51 -20.17 3.25
CA THR A 489 2.63 -21.06 3.52
C THR A 489 3.87 -20.24 3.85
N GLU A 490 4.73 -20.75 4.72
CA GLU A 490 6.08 -20.18 4.89
C GLU A 490 6.79 -20.16 3.55
N TYR A 491 7.38 -19.03 3.21
CA TYR A 491 8.01 -18.85 1.91
C TYR A 491 9.15 -17.83 1.98
N ASN A 492 10.20 -18.09 1.23
CA ASN A 492 11.25 -17.10 1.03
C ASN A 492 10.77 -16.06 0.02
N CYS A 493 10.38 -14.87 0.50
CA CYS A 493 9.80 -13.80 -0.32
C CYS A 493 10.79 -13.15 -1.29
N SER A 494 12.09 -13.49 -1.20
CA SER A 494 13.10 -13.20 -2.22
C SER A 494 13.15 -14.25 -3.36
N SER A 495 12.29 -15.27 -3.32
CA SER A 495 12.16 -16.30 -4.37
C SER A 495 11.02 -15.98 -5.32
N THR A 496 10.94 -16.72 -6.45
CA THR A 496 9.87 -16.54 -7.45
C THR A 496 8.65 -17.40 -7.16
N ILE A 497 7.46 -16.89 -7.48
CA ILE A 497 6.21 -17.67 -7.53
C ILE A 497 5.81 -17.95 -8.99
N LYS A 498 4.85 -18.85 -9.20
CA LYS A 498 4.29 -19.13 -10.53
C LYS A 498 2.82 -18.72 -10.59
N LEU A 499 2.52 -17.85 -11.53
CA LEU A 499 1.15 -17.46 -11.89
C LEU A 499 0.70 -18.20 -13.15
N ARG A 500 -0.57 -18.59 -13.19
CA ARG A 500 -1.22 -19.10 -14.38
C ARG A 500 -1.91 -17.97 -15.13
N ASP A 501 -1.65 -17.88 -16.42
CA ASP A 501 -2.48 -17.12 -17.33
C ASP A 501 -3.74 -17.95 -17.66
N GLU A 502 -4.89 -17.45 -17.27
CA GLU A 502 -6.15 -18.17 -17.36
C GLU A 502 -6.69 -18.31 -18.79
N ILE A 503 -6.13 -17.53 -19.74
CA ILE A 503 -6.52 -17.58 -21.15
C ILE A 503 -5.72 -18.64 -21.89
N THR A 504 -4.40 -18.54 -21.78
CA THR A 504 -3.47 -19.39 -22.53
C THR A 504 -3.19 -20.70 -21.81
N GLY A 505 -3.48 -20.76 -20.50
CA GLY A 505 -3.09 -21.84 -19.60
C GLY A 505 -1.59 -21.88 -19.32
N SER A 506 -0.81 -20.95 -19.89
CA SER A 506 0.62 -20.85 -19.62
C SER A 506 0.89 -20.44 -18.18
N VAL A 507 2.06 -20.81 -17.69
CA VAL A 507 2.49 -20.52 -16.32
C VAL A 507 3.77 -19.71 -16.41
N HIS A 508 3.78 -18.55 -15.74
CA HIS A 508 4.90 -17.61 -15.76
C HIS A 508 5.47 -17.39 -14.36
N LEU A 509 6.78 -17.14 -14.31
CA LEU A 509 7.47 -16.77 -13.08
C LEU A 509 7.25 -15.28 -12.78
N VAL A 510 6.92 -14.98 -11.52
CA VAL A 510 6.91 -13.63 -10.97
C VAL A 510 7.92 -13.57 -9.84
N GLY A 511 8.75 -12.55 -9.85
CA GLY A 511 9.86 -12.36 -8.91
C GLY A 511 9.56 -11.34 -7.83
N PRO A 512 10.44 -11.24 -6.83
CA PRO A 512 10.37 -10.22 -5.81
C PRO A 512 10.79 -8.86 -6.37
N HIS A 513 10.23 -7.82 -5.77
CA HIS A 513 10.61 -6.43 -5.99
C HIS A 513 11.15 -5.83 -4.70
N SER A 514 12.08 -4.89 -4.84
CA SER A 514 12.50 -3.99 -3.78
C SER A 514 12.59 -2.60 -4.38
N ILE A 515 11.59 -1.76 -4.11
CA ILE A 515 11.62 -0.37 -4.53
C ILE A 515 12.62 0.35 -3.61
N PRO A 516 13.73 0.90 -4.16
CA PRO A 516 14.71 1.58 -3.33
C PRO A 516 14.05 2.77 -2.62
N SER A 517 14.16 2.82 -1.30
CA SER A 517 13.78 3.98 -0.53
C SER A 517 14.62 5.19 -0.97
N GLY A 518 13.98 6.16 -1.65
CA GLY A 518 14.41 7.55 -1.76
C GLY A 518 15.82 7.91 -2.28
N GLY A 519 16.55 7.00 -2.92
CA GLY A 519 17.77 7.35 -3.64
C GLY A 519 17.43 8.08 -4.94
N ARG A 520 17.80 9.36 -5.08
CA ARG A 520 17.75 10.07 -6.37
C ARG A 520 18.26 9.13 -7.45
N ARG A 521 17.38 8.61 -8.30
CA ARG A 521 17.80 8.03 -9.58
C ARG A 521 18.57 9.13 -10.29
N MET A 522 19.89 9.00 -10.34
CA MET A 522 20.69 9.79 -11.28
C MET A 522 20.11 9.47 -12.66
N SER A 523 19.38 10.43 -13.22
CA SER A 523 18.82 10.31 -14.56
C SER A 523 19.94 9.80 -15.46
N SER A 524 19.68 8.80 -16.31
CA SER A 524 20.67 8.24 -17.23
C SER A 524 21.38 9.33 -18.05
N ARG A 525 20.73 10.50 -18.21
CA ARG A 525 21.30 11.70 -18.81
C ARG A 525 22.50 12.27 -18.00
N TYR A 526 22.44 12.23 -16.67
CA TYR A 526 23.57 12.67 -15.84
C TYR A 526 24.71 11.64 -15.84
N LEU A 527 24.38 10.34 -15.92
CA LEU A 527 25.40 9.28 -16.02
C LEU A 527 26.15 9.38 -17.37
N ILE A 528 25.44 9.59 -18.45
CA ILE A 528 26.04 9.80 -19.79
C ILE A 528 26.86 11.09 -19.80
N SER A 529 26.36 12.18 -19.22
CA SER A 529 27.11 13.44 -19.11
C SER A 529 28.36 13.28 -18.24
N PHE A 530 28.27 12.55 -17.13
CA PHE A 530 29.41 12.27 -16.26
C PHE A 530 30.47 11.41 -16.96
N LEU A 531 30.06 10.36 -17.68
CA LEU A 531 30.96 9.51 -18.49
C LEU A 531 31.60 10.30 -19.64
N LEU A 532 30.87 11.20 -20.28
CA LEU A 532 31.42 12.07 -21.33
C LEU A 532 32.43 13.07 -20.76
N ILE A 533 32.16 13.68 -19.60
CA ILE A 533 33.08 14.59 -18.93
C ILE A 533 34.34 13.87 -18.46
N THR A 534 34.23 12.66 -17.90
CA THR A 534 35.39 11.86 -17.48
C THR A 534 36.22 11.40 -18.68
N ALA A 535 35.60 11.02 -19.79
CA ALA A 535 36.31 10.68 -21.02
C ALA A 535 37.06 11.88 -21.64
N LEU A 536 36.41 13.06 -21.63
CA LEU A 536 37.04 14.31 -22.08
C LEU A 536 38.21 14.71 -21.19
N LEU A 537 38.07 14.61 -19.87
CA LEU A 537 39.15 14.90 -18.91
C LEU A 537 40.32 13.91 -19.10
N HIS A 538 40.03 12.63 -19.32
CA HIS A 538 41.07 11.63 -19.57
C HIS A 538 41.83 11.91 -20.89
N HIS A 539 41.15 12.38 -21.92
CA HIS A 539 41.75 12.75 -23.21
C HIS A 539 42.53 14.06 -23.16
N MET A 540 42.28 14.93 -22.16
CA MET A 540 43.04 16.15 -21.96
C MET A 540 44.30 15.95 -21.10
N ILE A 541 44.43 14.84 -20.38
CA ILE A 541 45.56 14.52 -19.48
C ILE A 541 46.54 13.52 -20.15
N SER A 542 46.09 12.79 -21.17
CA SER A 542 46.93 11.94 -22.03
C SER A 542 47.41 12.71 -23.25
#